data_1fd95cfb4081cfaf4263c4fa52616483
#
_entry.id   1fd95cfb4081cfaf4263c4fa52616483
#
_cell.length_a   1.000
_cell.length_b   1.000
_cell.length_c   1.000
_cell.angle_alpha   90.00
_cell.angle_beta   90.00
_cell.angle_gamma   90.00
#
_symmetry.space_group_name_H-M   'P 1'
#
loop_
_entity.id
_entity.type
_entity.pdbx_description
1 polymer ?
#
loop_
_entity_poly.entity_id
_entity_poly.type
_entity_poly.pdbx_seq_one_letter_code
_entity_poly.pdbx_strand_id
1 'polypeptide(L)'
;MKKNEYNPLHVHSKCDFSSVLYLKIPEKLKIENQKYIGTLKSKGGPGSINFLNATGNDKFSINAQQFFPEEGDFFIFPASLLHYVVPFKSNVERISVAANFGVSEFKYS
;
A
#
# COMPACT_ATOMS: atom_id res chain seq x y z
N MET A 1 10.45 -6.51 1.23
CA MET A 1 10.78 -5.32 2.02
C MET A 1 11.35 -5.73 3.35
N LYS A 2 12.45 -5.17 3.70
CA LYS A 2 13.18 -5.46 4.93
C LYS A 2 13.13 -4.27 5.88
N LYS A 3 13.74 -4.44 7.07
CA LYS A 3 13.84 -3.41 8.10
C LYS A 3 14.35 -2.09 7.52
N ASN A 4 13.70 -0.99 7.87
CA ASN A 4 14.03 0.38 7.46
C ASN A 4 13.93 0.67 5.95
N GLU A 5 13.56 -0.29 5.13
CA GLU A 5 13.22 -0.04 3.75
C GLU A 5 11.81 0.57 3.65
N TYR A 6 11.58 1.35 2.63
CA TYR A 6 10.27 1.91 2.36
C TYR A 6 10.11 2.19 0.87
N ASN A 7 8.85 2.20 0.43
CA ASN A 7 8.50 2.69 -0.89
C ASN A 7 7.98 4.10 -0.73
N PRO A 8 8.71 5.13 -1.20
CA PRO A 8 8.25 6.50 -1.10
C PRO A 8 7.01 6.74 -1.94
N LEU A 9 6.33 7.85 -1.64
CA LEU A 9 5.15 8.26 -2.40
C LEU A 9 5.47 8.29 -3.88
N HIS A 10 4.72 7.54 -4.67
CA HIS A 10 4.97 7.42 -6.10
C HIS A 10 3.71 7.06 -6.88
N VAL A 11 3.79 7.21 -8.19
CA VAL A 11 2.81 6.72 -9.15
C VAL A 11 3.52 5.85 -10.16
N HIS A 12 2.77 4.95 -10.78
CA HIS A 12 3.27 4.11 -11.85
C HIS A 12 2.90 4.73 -13.20
N SER A 13 3.89 4.93 -14.05
CA SER A 13 3.69 5.42 -15.41
C SER A 13 3.64 4.25 -16.39
N LYS A 14 2.99 4.45 -17.53
CA LYS A 14 2.91 3.47 -18.63
C LYS A 14 2.13 2.20 -18.31
N CYS A 15 1.28 2.23 -17.27
CA CYS A 15 0.34 1.16 -16.97
C CYS A 15 -0.97 1.74 -16.47
N ASP A 16 -2.04 0.97 -16.52
CA ASP A 16 -3.36 1.41 -16.14
C ASP A 16 -3.69 1.05 -14.69
N PHE A 17 -3.26 -0.13 -14.26
CA PHE A 17 -3.49 -0.62 -12.90
C PHE A 17 -2.20 -1.17 -12.31
N SER A 18 -2.09 -0.99 -11.01
CA SER A 18 -1.05 -1.61 -10.19
C SER A 18 -1.69 -2.52 -9.18
N SER A 19 -0.96 -3.54 -8.75
CA SER A 19 -1.44 -4.46 -7.73
C SER A 19 -0.33 -4.91 -6.82
N VAL A 20 -0.70 -5.37 -5.64
CA VAL A 20 0.22 -5.99 -4.69
C VAL A 20 -0.48 -7.13 -3.97
N LEU A 21 0.20 -8.29 -3.92
CA LEU A 21 -0.24 -9.46 -3.18
C LEU A 21 0.73 -9.69 -2.02
N TYR A 22 0.21 -9.77 -0.81
CA TYR A 22 1.03 -9.99 0.38
C TYR A 22 1.14 -11.47 0.68
N LEU A 23 2.36 -12.01 0.57
CA LEU A 23 2.64 -13.42 0.78
C LEU A 23 3.05 -13.76 2.21
N LYS A 24 3.80 -12.84 2.85
CA LYS A 24 4.31 -13.08 4.19
C LYS A 24 4.25 -11.80 5.02
N ILE A 25 3.55 -11.86 6.14
CA ILE A 25 3.47 -10.80 7.15
C ILE A 25 3.94 -11.40 8.46
N PRO A 26 5.20 -11.20 8.87
CA PRO A 26 5.72 -11.79 10.10
C PRO A 26 5.01 -11.29 11.35
N GLU A 27 4.87 -12.17 12.34
CA GLU A 27 4.16 -11.85 13.58
C GLU A 27 4.79 -10.66 14.31
N LYS A 28 6.12 -10.57 14.31
CA LYS A 28 6.82 -9.44 14.94
C LYS A 28 6.42 -8.10 14.34
N LEU A 29 6.15 -8.06 13.02
CA LEU A 29 5.69 -6.85 12.35
C LEU A 29 4.27 -6.50 12.80
N LYS A 30 3.39 -7.50 12.95
CA LYS A 30 2.04 -7.29 13.47
C LYS A 30 2.08 -6.69 14.87
N ILE A 31 2.95 -7.21 15.72
CA ILE A 31 3.12 -6.71 17.09
C ILE A 31 3.65 -5.28 17.07
N GLU A 32 4.63 -4.97 16.25
CA GLU A 32 5.15 -3.61 16.11
C GLU A 32 4.06 -2.64 15.67
N ASN A 33 3.25 -3.02 14.68
CA ASN A 33 2.15 -2.20 14.21
C ASN A 33 1.13 -1.94 15.32
N GLN A 34 0.73 -2.99 16.06
CA GLN A 34 -0.23 -2.87 17.14
C GLN A 34 0.27 -1.95 18.26
N LYS A 35 1.55 -2.02 18.60
CA LYS A 35 2.15 -1.14 19.60
C LYS A 35 2.16 0.31 19.14
N TYR A 36 2.39 0.56 17.87
CA TYR A 36 2.42 1.89 17.32
C TYR A 36 1.04 2.54 17.35
N ILE A 37 0.02 1.83 16.90
CA ILE A 37 -1.34 2.37 16.85
C ILE A 37 -2.00 2.42 18.23
N GLY A 38 -1.54 1.60 19.18
CA GLY A 38 -2.04 1.58 20.56
C GLY A 38 -3.55 1.49 20.63
N THR A 39 -4.18 2.48 21.30
CA THR A 39 -5.63 2.59 21.40
C THR A 39 -6.26 3.31 20.20
N LEU A 40 -5.47 3.86 19.30
CA LEU A 40 -5.97 4.51 18.09
C LEU A 40 -6.49 3.43 17.15
N LYS A 41 -7.73 3.57 16.73
CA LYS A 41 -8.36 2.63 15.79
C LYS A 41 -7.90 2.88 14.34
N SER A 42 -6.62 3.14 14.15
CA SER A 42 -6.05 3.40 12.83
C SER A 42 -5.50 2.12 12.24
N LYS A 43 -5.66 1.95 10.92
CA LYS A 43 -5.04 0.85 10.17
C LYS A 43 -3.69 1.24 9.59
N GLY A 44 -3.15 2.38 10.01
CA GLY A 44 -1.86 2.88 9.57
C GLY A 44 -0.69 2.30 10.36
N GLY A 45 0.40 3.06 10.42
CA GLY A 45 1.58 2.70 11.19
C GLY A 45 2.56 1.81 10.46
N PRO A 46 3.57 1.28 11.17
CA PRO A 46 4.64 0.50 10.55
C PRO A 46 4.14 -0.67 9.73
N GLY A 47 4.63 -0.78 8.49
CA GLY A 47 4.26 -1.84 7.56
C GLY A 47 2.96 -1.61 6.81
N SER A 48 2.23 -0.52 7.07
CA SER A 48 0.97 -0.22 6.38
C SER A 48 1.21 0.28 4.96
N ILE A 49 0.23 0.04 4.09
CA ILE A 49 0.14 0.66 2.77
C ILE A 49 -0.91 1.77 2.82
N ASN A 50 -0.57 2.92 2.25
CA ASN A 50 -1.39 4.12 2.34
C ASN A 50 -1.65 4.67 0.94
N PHE A 51 -2.92 4.97 0.66
CA PHE A 51 -3.36 5.56 -0.59
C PHE A 51 -3.85 6.97 -0.34
N LEU A 52 -3.37 7.91 -1.16
CA LEU A 52 -3.77 9.31 -1.06
C LEU A 52 -4.69 9.65 -2.22
N ASN A 53 -5.87 10.16 -1.90
CA ASN A 53 -6.83 10.61 -2.89
C ASN A 53 -7.14 12.09 -2.66
N ALA A 54 -6.82 12.92 -3.66
CA ALA A 54 -7.21 14.32 -3.66
C ALA A 54 -8.60 14.43 -4.27
N THR A 55 -9.59 14.79 -3.45
CA THR A 55 -10.94 15.04 -3.96
C THR A 55 -10.97 16.41 -4.60
N GLY A 56 -11.37 16.47 -5.90
CA GLY A 56 -11.27 17.69 -6.72
C GLY A 56 -12.12 18.88 -6.32
N ASN A 57 -12.99 18.75 -5.32
CA ASN A 57 -13.90 19.80 -4.89
C ASN A 57 -13.43 20.56 -3.66
N ASP A 58 -12.35 20.10 -3.02
CA ASP A 58 -11.81 20.76 -1.84
C ASP A 58 -10.29 20.89 -2.00
N LYS A 59 -9.84 22.14 -2.14
CA LYS A 59 -8.43 22.43 -2.40
C LYS A 59 -7.48 21.95 -1.28
N PHE A 60 -8.01 21.67 -0.11
CA PHE A 60 -7.22 21.34 1.06
C PHE A 60 -7.55 19.99 1.66
N SER A 61 -8.42 19.22 1.02
CA SER A 61 -8.85 17.93 1.52
C SER A 61 -8.09 16.81 0.79
N ILE A 62 -7.22 16.13 1.52
CA ILE A 62 -6.55 14.92 1.06
C ILE A 62 -7.08 13.79 1.91
N ASN A 63 -7.77 12.84 1.28
CA ASN A 63 -8.22 11.64 1.95
C ASN A 63 -7.13 10.57 1.85
N ALA A 64 -6.70 10.08 3.01
CA ALA A 64 -5.77 8.97 3.09
C ALA A 64 -6.54 7.72 3.52
N GLN A 65 -6.37 6.64 2.76
CA GLN A 65 -6.85 5.32 3.16
C GLN A 65 -5.64 4.49 3.56
N GLN A 66 -5.69 3.93 4.76
CA GLN A 66 -4.58 3.22 5.36
C GLN A 66 -4.97 1.78 5.64
N PHE A 67 -4.10 0.84 5.26
CA PHE A 67 -4.34 -0.57 5.47
C PHE A 67 -3.08 -1.23 6.03
N PHE A 68 -3.24 -1.99 7.12
CA PHE A 68 -2.22 -2.94 7.51
C PHE A 68 -2.60 -4.29 6.88
N PRO A 69 -1.82 -4.79 5.92
CA PRO A 69 -2.22 -5.98 5.18
C PRO A 69 -2.07 -7.26 5.99
N GLU A 70 -2.91 -8.22 5.67
CA GLU A 70 -2.81 -9.60 6.16
C GLU A 70 -2.25 -10.49 5.05
N GLU A 71 -1.72 -11.63 5.41
CA GLU A 71 -1.26 -12.60 4.42
C GLU A 71 -2.41 -13.03 3.52
N GLY A 72 -2.16 -13.03 2.22
CA GLY A 72 -3.16 -13.32 1.21
C GLY A 72 -3.95 -12.11 0.72
N ASP A 73 -3.77 -10.94 1.34
CA ASP A 73 -4.43 -9.72 0.85
C ASP A 73 -3.90 -9.31 -0.51
N PHE A 74 -4.84 -8.97 -1.37
CA PHE A 74 -4.55 -8.49 -2.72
C PHE A 74 -5.18 -7.12 -2.90
N PHE A 75 -4.34 -6.15 -3.24
CA PHE A 75 -4.77 -4.79 -3.56
C PHE A 75 -4.59 -4.54 -5.05
N ILE A 76 -5.62 -4.02 -5.70
CA ILE A 76 -5.54 -3.53 -7.06
C ILE A 76 -6.05 -2.09 -7.08
N PHE A 77 -5.35 -1.22 -7.77
CA PHE A 77 -5.66 0.20 -7.76
C PHE A 77 -5.20 0.85 -9.05
N PRO A 78 -5.80 2.01 -9.43
CA PRO A 78 -5.34 2.75 -10.60
C PRO A 78 -3.86 3.12 -10.46
N ALA A 79 -3.11 2.97 -11.53
CA ALA A 79 -1.67 3.26 -11.52
C ALA A 79 -1.36 4.72 -11.18
N SER A 80 -2.31 5.63 -11.43
CA SER A 80 -2.18 7.05 -11.12
C SER A 80 -2.43 7.37 -9.64
N LEU A 81 -2.88 6.42 -8.84
CA LEU A 81 -3.18 6.65 -7.43
C LEU A 81 -1.87 6.75 -6.63
N LEU A 82 -1.70 7.88 -5.95
CA LEU A 82 -0.53 8.06 -5.07
C LEU A 82 -0.60 7.09 -3.89
N HIS A 83 0.52 6.43 -3.61
CA HIS A 83 0.59 5.48 -2.51
C HIS A 83 2.01 5.39 -1.96
N TYR A 84 2.10 4.93 -0.71
CA TYR A 84 3.38 4.70 -0.05
C TYR A 84 3.24 3.63 1.02
N VAL A 85 4.37 3.07 1.42
CA VAL A 85 4.44 2.06 2.46
C VAL A 85 5.27 2.61 3.62
N VAL A 86 4.74 2.48 4.83
CA VAL A 86 5.43 2.96 6.03
C VAL A 86 6.52 1.97 6.42
N PRO A 87 7.76 2.44 6.67
CA PRO A 87 8.84 1.55 7.09
C PRO A 87 8.59 0.96 8.47
N PHE A 88 9.22 -0.17 8.75
CA PHE A 88 9.14 -0.84 10.05
C PHE A 88 10.54 -1.08 10.61
N LYS A 89 10.61 -1.28 11.94
CA LYS A 89 11.88 -1.44 12.66
C LYS A 89 12.18 -2.88 13.07
N SER A 90 11.18 -3.75 13.07
CA SER A 90 11.36 -5.17 13.39
C SER A 90 12.35 -5.81 12.43
N ASN A 91 13.25 -6.63 12.95
CA ASN A 91 14.25 -7.33 12.13
C ASN A 91 13.63 -8.56 11.48
N VAL A 92 12.72 -8.34 10.55
CA VAL A 92 11.96 -9.37 9.84
C VAL A 92 11.88 -9.00 8.36
N GLU A 93 11.47 -9.98 7.56
CA GLU A 93 11.24 -9.77 6.13
C GLU A 93 9.77 -9.98 5.80
N ARG A 94 9.14 -8.95 5.27
CA ARG A 94 7.81 -9.02 4.69
C ARG A 94 7.95 -9.27 3.20
N ILE A 95 7.16 -10.19 2.66
CA ILE A 95 7.23 -10.57 1.25
C ILE A 95 5.92 -10.20 0.57
N SER A 96 6.03 -9.46 -0.52
CA SER A 96 4.90 -9.11 -1.38
C SER A 96 5.32 -9.22 -2.84
N VAL A 97 4.33 -9.42 -3.71
CA VAL A 97 4.52 -9.46 -5.17
C VAL A 97 3.71 -8.32 -5.76
N ALA A 98 4.39 -7.45 -6.51
CA ALA A 98 3.75 -6.36 -7.23
C ALA A 98 3.64 -6.68 -8.71
N ALA A 99 2.54 -6.30 -9.32
CA ALA A 99 2.34 -6.43 -10.77
C ALA A 99 1.63 -5.21 -11.32
N ASN A 100 2.00 -4.83 -12.53
CA ASN A 100 1.39 -3.71 -13.24
C ASN A 100 0.67 -4.23 -14.48
N PHE A 101 -0.50 -3.67 -14.76
CA PHE A 101 -1.35 -4.10 -15.86
C PHE A 101 -1.64 -2.96 -16.82
N GLY A 102 -1.55 -3.25 -18.12
CA GLY A 102 -2.09 -2.41 -19.15
C GLY A 102 -3.44 -2.98 -19.63
N VAL A 103 -4.37 -2.11 -19.97
CA VAL A 103 -5.66 -2.51 -20.54
C VAL A 103 -5.61 -2.25 -22.03
N SER A 104 -5.83 -3.32 -22.81
CA SER A 104 -5.94 -3.21 -24.27
C SER A 104 -7.41 -3.08 -24.66
N GLU A 105 -7.71 -2.15 -25.55
CA GLU A 105 -9.04 -2.07 -26.13
C GLU A 105 -9.25 -3.22 -27.12
N PHE A 106 -10.33 -3.96 -26.93
CA PHE A 106 -10.78 -4.89 -27.93
C PHE A 106 -11.61 -4.14 -28.97
N LYS A 107 -11.07 -4.04 -30.16
CA LYS A 107 -11.86 -3.55 -31.28
C LYS A 107 -12.52 -4.72 -31.97
N TYR A 108 -13.83 -4.76 -31.89
CA TYR A 108 -14.61 -5.71 -32.68
C TYR A 108 -14.64 -5.17 -34.11
N SER A 109 -14.05 -5.91 -34.98
CA SER A 109 -14.15 -5.64 -36.40
C SER A 109 -15.31 -6.39 -37.03
#